data_f4660e0a453b88ad62145eb33b3186af
#
_entry.id   f4660e0a453b88ad62145eb33b3186af
#
_cell.length_a   1.000
_cell.length_b   1.000
_cell.length_c   1.000
_cell.angle_alpha   90.00
_cell.angle_beta   90.00
_cell.angle_gamma   90.00
#
_symmetry.space_group_name_H-M   'P 1'
#
loop_
_entity.id
_entity.type
_entity.pdbx_description
1 polymer ?
#
loop_
_entity_poly.entity_id
_entity_poly.type
_entity_poly.pdbx_seq_one_letter_code
_entity_poly.pdbx_strand_id
1 'polypeptide(L)'
;MECKVYIGDNAKVMSGGNFSQYEGRVSIIYIDPPYNTKTKKSYNDTQDREEWLSFMKIRLLLARRYLNEEGVIFISIDDNEYAYLKMLCDNEFGEKNCLGTFITKQSQRSNSKHINIVHEYILAYAKNKKKCPEFKVKRIDTPEGRHIIEEVQEMADGSLTVQEFRKKLAKYANDNGYSWLRNYNCIDESDGSVYFATDLSTPGKPRTVDIPEIGLHLDPLPTRGWSSDVRFIELHNDRRLIFRDGRPYAIHYLSEAEDSAPSILDFYSRQGNEDMKRLGLDGIFDTPKPVNMLKYLLRITGIKEGIVMDFFAGSGSFCQATEEVNKEDNKNLQCLLIQLDENIAEGTEAYDRCKELGIEPNIPAVLESRLKKVGCDYEIFK
;
A
#
# COMPACT_ATOMS: atom_id res chain seq x y z
N MET A 1 13.69 4.74 -12.00
CA MET A 1 13.80 3.89 -10.79
C MET A 1 14.89 2.86 -11.01
N GLU A 2 15.72 2.57 -10.03
CA GLU A 2 16.67 1.46 -10.10
C GLU A 2 15.98 0.18 -9.63
N CYS A 3 15.84 -0.80 -10.53
CA CYS A 3 15.31 -2.13 -10.22
C CYS A 3 16.43 -3.17 -10.33
N LYS A 4 16.62 -4.00 -9.31
CA LYS A 4 17.59 -5.11 -9.35
C LYS A 4 16.87 -6.43 -9.36
N VAL A 5 17.16 -7.23 -10.36
CA VAL A 5 16.53 -8.54 -10.58
C VAL A 5 17.57 -9.62 -10.36
N TYR A 6 17.30 -10.52 -9.42
CA TYR A 6 18.14 -11.68 -9.13
C TYR A 6 17.45 -12.94 -9.66
N ILE A 7 18.15 -13.70 -10.50
CA ILE A 7 17.61 -14.94 -11.06
C ILE A 7 18.15 -16.13 -10.27
N GLY A 8 17.26 -16.90 -9.63
CA GLY A 8 17.61 -18.06 -8.84
C GLY A 8 16.59 -18.40 -7.75
N ASP A 9 16.85 -19.48 -7.00
CA ASP A 9 16.04 -19.79 -5.81
C ASP A 9 16.16 -18.69 -4.77
N ASN A 10 15.02 -18.14 -4.36
CA ASN A 10 14.97 -16.97 -3.49
C ASN A 10 15.58 -17.20 -2.10
N ALA A 11 15.48 -18.42 -1.54
CA ALA A 11 16.13 -18.73 -0.27
C ALA A 11 17.66 -18.75 -0.41
N LYS A 12 18.19 -19.28 -1.54
CA LYS A 12 19.63 -19.28 -1.82
C LYS A 12 20.14 -17.86 -2.08
N VAL A 13 19.44 -17.07 -2.90
CA VAL A 13 19.80 -15.69 -3.20
C VAL A 13 19.84 -14.87 -1.90
N MET A 14 18.77 -14.91 -1.10
CA MET A 14 18.69 -14.18 0.17
C MET A 14 19.68 -14.67 1.23
N SER A 15 20.17 -15.91 1.15
CA SER A 15 21.23 -16.42 2.04
C SER A 15 22.63 -16.11 1.53
N GLY A 16 22.78 -15.65 0.31
CA GLY A 16 24.06 -15.34 -0.31
C GLY A 16 24.69 -14.03 0.20
N GLY A 17 26.03 -14.02 0.28
CA GLY A 17 26.77 -12.86 0.83
C GLY A 17 26.52 -11.55 0.06
N ASN A 18 26.34 -11.61 -1.25
CA ASN A 18 26.08 -10.43 -2.08
C ASN A 18 24.72 -9.78 -1.80
N PHE A 19 23.75 -10.55 -1.28
CA PHE A 19 22.42 -10.03 -0.94
C PHE A 19 22.36 -9.46 0.49
N SER A 20 23.30 -9.80 1.36
CA SER A 20 23.35 -9.36 2.77
C SER A 20 23.41 -7.84 2.95
N GLN A 21 23.86 -7.09 1.94
CA GLN A 21 23.86 -5.62 1.97
C GLN A 21 22.47 -4.99 2.16
N TYR A 22 21.39 -5.74 1.91
CA TYR A 22 20.00 -5.28 2.07
C TYR A 22 19.39 -5.64 3.43
N GLU A 23 20.11 -6.35 4.30
CA GLU A 23 19.61 -6.74 5.61
C GLU A 23 19.21 -5.54 6.47
N GLY A 24 17.99 -5.61 7.04
CA GLY A 24 17.45 -4.53 7.86
C GLY A 24 17.16 -3.22 7.11
N ARG A 25 17.13 -3.25 5.77
CA ARG A 25 16.96 -2.04 4.94
C ARG A 25 15.70 -2.03 4.08
N VAL A 26 15.01 -3.17 3.96
CA VAL A 26 13.80 -3.27 3.16
C VAL A 26 12.62 -2.71 3.93
N SER A 27 11.90 -1.76 3.33
CA SER A 27 10.75 -1.11 3.94
C SER A 27 9.43 -1.84 3.68
N ILE A 28 9.28 -2.42 2.48
CA ILE A 28 8.07 -3.15 2.09
C ILE A 28 8.48 -4.43 1.39
N ILE A 29 7.91 -5.54 1.83
CA ILE A 29 7.97 -6.80 1.10
C ILE A 29 6.56 -7.13 0.65
N TYR A 30 6.39 -7.47 -0.62
CA TYR A 30 5.19 -8.12 -1.14
C TYR A 30 5.59 -9.46 -1.71
N ILE A 31 4.81 -10.50 -1.47
CA ILE A 31 5.00 -11.80 -2.09
C ILE A 31 3.68 -12.45 -2.50
N ASP A 32 3.76 -13.17 -3.61
CA ASP A 32 2.71 -14.02 -4.15
C ASP A 32 3.26 -15.45 -4.29
N PRO A 33 3.38 -16.23 -3.20
CA PRO A 33 3.95 -17.57 -3.23
C PRO A 33 3.01 -18.54 -3.96
N PRO A 34 3.48 -19.74 -4.36
CA PRO A 34 2.59 -20.81 -4.85
C PRO A 34 1.51 -21.13 -3.82
N TYR A 35 0.23 -21.19 -4.26
CA TYR A 35 -0.93 -21.38 -3.38
C TYR A 35 -1.23 -22.85 -3.03
N ASN A 36 -0.43 -23.77 -3.56
CA ASN A 36 -0.62 -25.21 -3.38
C ASN A 36 -2.00 -25.71 -3.84
N THR A 37 -2.50 -25.15 -4.95
CA THR A 37 -3.87 -25.38 -5.43
C THR A 37 -4.11 -26.76 -6.04
N LYS A 38 -3.05 -27.56 -6.24
CA LYS A 38 -3.08 -28.87 -6.91
C LYS A 38 -3.60 -28.81 -8.35
N THR A 39 -3.68 -27.63 -8.93
CA THR A 39 -4.04 -27.41 -10.33
C THR A 39 -2.79 -27.25 -11.18
N LYS A 40 -2.83 -27.77 -12.43
CA LYS A 40 -1.72 -27.64 -13.36
C LYS A 40 -1.62 -26.18 -13.81
N LYS A 41 -0.51 -25.53 -13.51
CA LYS A 41 -0.18 -24.15 -13.95
C LYS A 41 1.11 -24.15 -14.77
N SER A 42 1.50 -22.99 -15.28
CA SER A 42 2.77 -22.76 -15.96
C SER A 42 3.98 -22.92 -15.03
N TYR A 43 3.76 -23.03 -13.72
CA TYR A 43 4.75 -23.23 -12.66
C TYR A 43 4.30 -24.33 -11.69
N ASN A 44 5.24 -24.85 -10.85
CA ASN A 44 4.94 -25.92 -9.89
C ASN A 44 4.12 -25.35 -8.69
N ASP A 45 2.85 -25.77 -8.58
CA ASP A 45 1.90 -25.38 -7.53
C ASP A 45 1.32 -26.61 -6.79
N THR A 46 2.09 -27.71 -6.71
CA THR A 46 1.61 -28.97 -6.13
C THR A 46 2.67 -29.53 -5.21
N GLN A 47 2.50 -29.33 -3.91
CA GLN A 47 3.39 -29.85 -2.86
C GLN A 47 2.58 -30.51 -1.74
N ASP A 48 3.24 -31.36 -0.94
CA ASP A 48 2.70 -31.74 0.36
C ASP A 48 2.67 -30.52 1.28
N ARG A 49 1.66 -30.43 2.16
CA ARG A 49 1.48 -29.26 3.04
C ARG A 49 2.67 -29.04 3.97
N GLU A 50 3.24 -30.11 4.53
CA GLU A 50 4.38 -29.97 5.44
C GLU A 50 5.64 -29.49 4.70
N GLU A 51 5.83 -29.95 3.46
CA GLU A 51 6.89 -29.47 2.58
C GLU A 51 6.69 -28.00 2.23
N TRP A 52 5.46 -27.62 1.87
CA TRP A 52 5.12 -26.24 1.55
C TRP A 52 5.33 -25.30 2.77
N LEU A 53 4.92 -25.72 3.98
CA LEU A 53 5.17 -24.95 5.20
C LEU A 53 6.66 -24.83 5.52
N SER A 54 7.43 -25.89 5.33
CA SER A 54 8.89 -25.87 5.50
C SER A 54 9.56 -24.92 4.49
N PHE A 55 9.11 -24.98 3.23
CA PHE A 55 9.53 -24.07 2.17
C PHE A 55 9.25 -22.60 2.50
N MET A 56 8.04 -22.28 2.97
CA MET A 56 7.65 -20.94 3.35
C MET A 56 8.36 -20.45 4.61
N LYS A 57 8.57 -21.30 5.61
CA LYS A 57 9.23 -20.94 6.86
C LYS A 57 10.61 -20.34 6.66
N ILE A 58 11.45 -20.97 5.85
CA ILE A 58 12.80 -20.45 5.55
C ILE A 58 12.72 -19.06 4.93
N ARG A 59 11.79 -18.87 4.00
CA ARG A 59 11.58 -17.61 3.26
C ARG A 59 11.05 -16.48 4.15
N LEU A 60 10.14 -16.80 5.06
CA LEU A 60 9.60 -15.84 6.03
C LEU A 60 10.65 -15.41 7.07
N LEU A 61 11.50 -16.31 7.54
CA LEU A 61 12.64 -15.99 8.40
C LEU A 61 13.60 -15.03 7.70
N LEU A 62 13.93 -15.30 6.45
CA LEU A 62 14.77 -14.42 5.64
C LEU A 62 14.08 -13.06 5.40
N ALA A 63 12.82 -13.05 5.02
CA ALA A 63 12.05 -11.82 4.84
C ALA A 63 12.11 -10.93 6.08
N ARG A 64 11.88 -11.50 7.27
CA ARG A 64 11.97 -10.77 8.53
C ARG A 64 13.37 -10.21 8.80
N ARG A 65 14.44 -10.91 8.40
CA ARG A 65 15.83 -10.44 8.51
C ARG A 65 16.07 -9.21 7.64
N TYR A 66 15.50 -9.19 6.42
CA TYR A 66 15.68 -8.10 5.47
C TYR A 66 14.85 -6.85 5.79
N LEU A 67 13.67 -7.00 6.42
CA LEU A 67 12.85 -5.87 6.83
C LEU A 67 13.60 -4.94 7.80
N ASN A 68 13.49 -3.62 7.59
CA ASN A 68 13.86 -2.63 8.58
C ASN A 68 12.86 -2.62 9.76
N GLU A 69 13.13 -1.87 10.81
CA GLU A 69 12.30 -1.87 12.03
C GLU A 69 10.87 -1.35 11.83
N GLU A 70 10.63 -0.53 10.82
CA GLU A 70 9.32 0.02 10.43
C GLU A 70 8.66 -0.80 9.34
N GLY A 71 9.40 -1.80 8.81
CA GLY A 71 9.05 -2.54 7.61
C GLY A 71 7.86 -3.47 7.78
N VAL A 72 7.18 -3.69 6.65
CA VAL A 72 5.97 -4.51 6.53
C VAL A 72 6.10 -5.53 5.42
N ILE A 73 5.52 -6.72 5.64
CA ILE A 73 5.33 -7.73 4.61
C ILE A 73 3.85 -7.94 4.32
N PHE A 74 3.50 -8.01 3.04
CA PHE A 74 2.22 -8.41 2.51
C PHE A 74 2.35 -9.74 1.79
N ILE A 75 1.49 -10.70 2.09
CA ILE A 75 1.55 -12.06 1.56
C ILE A 75 0.20 -12.45 0.99
N SER A 76 0.10 -12.59 -0.33
CA SER A 76 -1.10 -13.08 -0.99
C SER A 76 -1.24 -14.59 -0.81
N ILE A 77 -2.47 -15.07 -0.59
CA ILE A 77 -2.79 -16.49 -0.44
C ILE A 77 -4.30 -16.71 -0.64
N ASP A 78 -4.71 -17.93 -0.99
CA ASP A 78 -6.10 -18.36 -1.02
C ASP A 78 -6.46 -19.28 0.16
N ASP A 79 -7.69 -19.80 0.17
CA ASP A 79 -8.21 -20.67 1.24
C ASP A 79 -7.43 -21.97 1.41
N ASN A 80 -6.68 -22.44 0.40
CA ASN A 80 -5.97 -23.73 0.50
C ASN A 80 -4.96 -23.74 1.64
N GLU A 81 -4.19 -22.65 1.78
CA GLU A 81 -3.11 -22.59 2.77
C GLU A 81 -3.22 -21.37 3.72
N TYR A 82 -4.26 -20.54 3.63
CA TYR A 82 -4.42 -19.34 4.46
C TYR A 82 -4.26 -19.59 5.96
N ALA A 83 -5.00 -20.57 6.51
CA ALA A 83 -4.98 -20.83 7.95
C ALA A 83 -3.59 -21.28 8.45
N TYR A 84 -2.91 -22.11 7.69
CA TYR A 84 -1.59 -22.62 8.02
C TYR A 84 -0.51 -21.55 7.87
N LEU A 85 -0.60 -20.75 6.80
CA LEU A 85 0.31 -19.63 6.59
C LEU A 85 0.15 -18.57 7.69
N LYS A 86 -1.09 -18.29 8.10
CA LYS A 86 -1.38 -17.37 9.21
C LYS A 86 -0.70 -17.81 10.50
N MET A 87 -0.84 -19.10 10.86
CA MET A 87 -0.18 -19.69 12.05
C MET A 87 1.35 -19.62 11.92
N LEU A 88 1.90 -19.90 10.74
CA LEU A 88 3.33 -19.82 10.50
C LEU A 88 3.83 -18.37 10.64
N CYS A 89 3.12 -17.40 10.10
CA CYS A 89 3.46 -15.97 10.24
C CYS A 89 3.37 -15.51 11.70
N ASP A 90 2.37 -15.97 12.46
CA ASP A 90 2.27 -15.68 13.90
C ASP A 90 3.48 -16.19 14.68
N ASN A 91 4.01 -17.37 14.31
CA ASN A 91 5.21 -17.93 14.93
C ASN A 91 6.48 -17.15 14.54
N GLU A 92 6.64 -16.82 13.25
CA GLU A 92 7.89 -16.23 12.75
C GLU A 92 7.97 -14.71 12.97
N PHE A 93 6.88 -13.97 12.80
CA PHE A 93 6.84 -12.51 13.04
C PHE A 93 6.37 -12.16 14.45
N GLY A 94 5.65 -13.05 15.11
CA GLY A 94 4.96 -12.84 16.38
C GLY A 94 3.53 -12.31 16.15
N GLU A 95 2.53 -12.93 16.80
CA GLU A 95 1.10 -12.59 16.72
C GLU A 95 0.85 -11.08 16.95
N LYS A 96 1.54 -10.49 17.92
CA LYS A 96 1.45 -9.05 18.25
C LYS A 96 1.86 -8.12 17.09
N ASN A 97 2.59 -8.62 16.10
CA ASN A 97 3.04 -7.87 14.93
C ASN A 97 2.11 -8.07 13.73
N CYS A 98 1.06 -8.85 13.86
CA CYS A 98 0.00 -8.92 12.86
C CYS A 98 -0.70 -7.56 12.74
N LEU A 99 -0.74 -7.02 11.52
CA LEU A 99 -1.44 -5.77 11.20
C LEU A 99 -2.90 -6.02 10.82
N GLY A 100 -3.17 -7.20 10.24
CA GLY A 100 -4.48 -7.63 9.80
C GLY A 100 -4.42 -8.50 8.54
N THR A 101 -5.59 -8.75 7.97
CA THR A 101 -5.75 -9.49 6.71
C THR A 101 -6.67 -8.68 5.80
N PHE A 102 -6.22 -8.43 4.57
CA PHE A 102 -7.08 -7.90 3.53
C PHE A 102 -7.75 -9.04 2.76
N ILE A 103 -8.96 -8.78 2.30
CA ILE A 103 -9.74 -9.66 1.43
C ILE A 103 -9.87 -8.96 0.08
N THR A 104 -9.46 -9.63 -1.00
CA THR A 104 -9.61 -9.17 -2.38
C THR A 104 -10.60 -10.03 -3.14
N LYS A 105 -11.19 -9.54 -4.21
CA LYS A 105 -12.20 -10.26 -4.96
C LYS A 105 -11.58 -11.10 -6.07
N GLN A 106 -12.08 -12.31 -6.24
CA GLN A 106 -11.88 -13.13 -7.44
C GLN A 106 -13.06 -13.01 -8.42
N SER A 107 -12.82 -13.37 -9.66
CA SER A 107 -13.91 -13.51 -10.64
C SER A 107 -14.84 -14.64 -10.20
N GLN A 108 -16.15 -14.41 -10.24
CA GLN A 108 -17.14 -15.41 -9.88
C GLN A 108 -17.03 -16.64 -10.81
N ARG A 109 -16.89 -17.83 -10.21
CA ARG A 109 -17.04 -19.11 -10.90
C ARG A 109 -18.39 -19.70 -10.49
N SER A 110 -19.29 -19.93 -11.44
CA SER A 110 -20.67 -20.34 -11.17
C SER A 110 -20.87 -21.82 -10.86
N ASN A 111 -19.81 -22.63 -10.75
CA ASN A 111 -19.89 -24.09 -10.72
C ASN A 111 -19.69 -24.73 -9.33
N SER A 112 -19.72 -23.97 -8.25
CA SER A 112 -19.60 -24.55 -6.92
C SER A 112 -20.90 -25.23 -6.46
N LYS A 113 -20.80 -26.46 -5.93
CA LYS A 113 -21.94 -27.19 -5.36
C LYS A 113 -22.34 -26.70 -3.95
N HIS A 114 -21.45 -25.99 -3.29
CA HIS A 114 -21.64 -25.51 -1.92
C HIS A 114 -21.40 -24.00 -1.84
N ILE A 115 -20.32 -23.58 -1.19
CA ILE A 115 -19.97 -22.16 -1.09
C ILE A 115 -19.08 -21.80 -2.27
N ASN A 116 -19.46 -20.75 -3.00
CA ASN A 116 -18.64 -20.22 -4.07
C ASN A 116 -17.62 -19.24 -3.46
N ILE A 117 -16.37 -19.66 -3.37
CA ILE A 117 -15.27 -18.83 -2.89
C ILE A 117 -14.91 -17.82 -4.01
N VAL A 118 -15.06 -16.55 -3.70
CA VAL A 118 -14.88 -15.44 -4.65
C VAL A 118 -13.88 -14.41 -4.12
N HIS A 119 -12.94 -14.85 -3.30
CA HIS A 119 -11.95 -13.98 -2.66
C HIS A 119 -10.59 -14.66 -2.50
N GLU A 120 -9.59 -13.84 -2.28
CA GLU A 120 -8.24 -14.19 -1.83
C GLU A 120 -7.89 -13.33 -0.61
N TYR A 121 -6.85 -13.70 0.09
CA TYR A 121 -6.36 -12.99 1.26
C TYR A 121 -5.00 -12.34 0.99
N ILE A 122 -4.74 -11.24 1.71
CA ILE A 122 -3.39 -10.67 1.82
C ILE A 122 -3.11 -10.52 3.32
N LEU A 123 -2.24 -11.35 3.85
CA LEU A 123 -1.75 -11.24 5.22
C LEU A 123 -0.79 -10.05 5.33
N ALA A 124 -0.93 -9.23 6.37
CA ALA A 124 -0.04 -8.10 6.64
C ALA A 124 0.62 -8.24 8.02
N TYR A 125 1.94 -8.24 8.04
CA TYR A 125 2.76 -8.28 9.27
C TYR A 125 3.82 -7.21 9.25
N ALA A 126 4.03 -6.55 10.39
CA ALA A 126 5.17 -5.67 10.59
C ALA A 126 6.35 -6.44 11.21
N LYS A 127 7.58 -5.99 10.98
CA LYS A 127 8.72 -6.42 11.80
C LYS A 127 8.54 -5.98 13.25
N ASN A 128 8.09 -4.75 13.46
CA ASN A 128 7.73 -4.19 14.76
C ASN A 128 6.50 -3.26 14.61
N LYS A 129 5.33 -3.75 14.98
CA LYS A 129 4.05 -3.02 14.85
C LYS A 129 4.05 -1.64 15.53
N LYS A 130 4.82 -1.48 16.61
CA LYS A 130 4.88 -0.20 17.33
C LYS A 130 5.64 0.90 16.56
N LYS A 131 6.49 0.50 15.61
CA LYS A 131 7.27 1.40 14.76
C LYS A 131 6.69 1.52 13.36
N CYS A 132 5.86 0.55 12.95
CA CYS A 132 5.23 0.53 11.63
C CYS A 132 4.30 1.74 11.48
N PRO A 133 4.36 2.48 10.36
CA PRO A 133 3.42 3.56 10.07
C PRO A 133 1.97 3.08 10.08
N GLU A 134 1.05 3.97 10.45
CA GLU A 134 -0.39 3.69 10.32
C GLU A 134 -0.78 3.60 8.84
N PHE A 135 -1.61 2.62 8.50
CA PHE A 135 -2.14 2.48 7.16
C PHE A 135 -3.28 3.45 6.93
N LYS A 136 -3.04 4.44 6.09
CA LYS A 136 -3.99 5.51 5.76
C LYS A 136 -4.33 5.50 4.28
N VAL A 137 -5.58 5.82 3.98
CA VAL A 137 -6.09 6.02 2.63
C VAL A 137 -6.66 7.42 2.54
N LYS A 138 -6.17 8.22 1.60
CA LYS A 138 -6.79 9.51 1.33
C LYS A 138 -8.17 9.28 0.72
N ARG A 139 -9.19 9.94 1.26
CA ARG A 139 -10.57 9.81 0.75
C ARG A 139 -10.68 10.23 -0.71
N ILE A 140 -9.94 11.25 -1.12
CA ILE A 140 -9.91 11.73 -2.51
C ILE A 140 -9.41 10.66 -3.51
N ASP A 141 -8.66 9.68 -3.05
CA ASP A 141 -8.16 8.59 -3.89
C ASP A 141 -9.23 7.50 -4.14
N THR A 142 -10.33 7.54 -3.39
CA THR A 142 -11.48 6.64 -3.58
C THR A 142 -12.57 7.33 -4.43
N PRO A 143 -13.26 6.63 -5.34
CA PRO A 143 -14.32 7.24 -6.16
C PRO A 143 -15.42 7.88 -5.33
N GLU A 144 -15.87 7.20 -4.26
CA GLU A 144 -16.89 7.72 -3.34
C GLU A 144 -16.38 8.95 -2.57
N GLY A 145 -15.18 8.88 -1.99
CA GLY A 145 -14.62 9.99 -1.23
C GLY A 145 -14.35 11.22 -2.09
N ARG A 146 -13.91 11.01 -3.33
CA ARG A 146 -13.70 12.09 -4.30
C ARG A 146 -15.02 12.80 -4.61
N HIS A 147 -16.08 12.06 -4.93
CA HIS A 147 -17.39 12.60 -5.20
C HIS A 147 -17.92 13.43 -4.01
N ILE A 148 -17.80 12.90 -2.78
CA ILE A 148 -18.20 13.60 -1.56
C ILE A 148 -17.41 14.90 -1.38
N ILE A 149 -16.08 14.87 -1.57
CA ILE A 149 -15.21 16.05 -1.42
C ILE A 149 -15.57 17.10 -2.46
N GLU A 150 -15.79 16.71 -3.73
CA GLU A 150 -16.19 17.59 -4.81
C GLU A 150 -17.55 18.26 -4.50
N GLU A 151 -18.57 17.49 -4.09
CA GLU A 151 -19.88 18.04 -3.73
C GLU A 151 -19.80 19.03 -2.55
N VAL A 152 -19.00 18.70 -1.52
CA VAL A 152 -18.83 19.61 -0.37
C VAL A 152 -18.06 20.86 -0.76
N GLN A 153 -17.06 20.74 -1.64
CA GLN A 153 -16.31 21.88 -2.14
C GLN A 153 -17.18 22.80 -3.02
N GLU A 154 -18.06 22.24 -3.86
CA GLU A 154 -19.05 22.99 -4.63
C GLU A 154 -20.06 23.72 -3.72
N MET A 155 -20.40 23.16 -2.55
CA MET A 155 -21.25 23.86 -1.58
C MET A 155 -20.57 25.11 -0.99
N ALA A 156 -19.23 25.18 -1.03
CA ALA A 156 -18.41 26.26 -0.50
C ALA A 156 -18.01 27.30 -1.56
N ASP A 157 -18.70 27.39 -2.69
CA ASP A 157 -18.39 28.23 -3.86
C ASP A 157 -18.45 29.76 -3.65
N GLY A 158 -18.63 30.20 -2.41
CA GLY A 158 -18.71 31.61 -2.04
C GLY A 158 -20.11 32.25 -2.18
N SER A 159 -21.11 31.45 -2.64
CA SER A 159 -22.52 31.90 -2.73
C SER A 159 -23.23 31.93 -1.37
N LEU A 160 -22.70 31.15 -0.40
CA LEU A 160 -23.26 30.97 0.92
C LEU A 160 -22.43 31.66 2.00
N THR A 161 -23.10 32.21 3.02
CA THR A 161 -22.41 32.57 4.25
C THR A 161 -21.86 31.31 4.97
N VAL A 162 -20.84 31.46 5.80
CA VAL A 162 -20.29 30.35 6.59
C VAL A 162 -21.37 29.65 7.44
N GLN A 163 -22.37 30.41 7.94
CA GLN A 163 -23.47 29.83 8.71
C GLN A 163 -24.42 28.98 7.85
N GLU A 164 -24.74 29.44 6.65
CA GLU A 164 -25.53 28.70 5.68
C GLU A 164 -24.81 27.45 5.19
N PHE A 165 -23.53 27.56 4.87
CA PHE A 165 -22.68 26.42 4.55
C PHE A 165 -22.70 25.36 5.67
N ARG A 166 -22.49 25.75 6.92
CA ARG A 166 -22.54 24.83 8.08
C ARG A 166 -23.85 24.08 8.18
N LYS A 167 -24.99 24.79 7.98
CA LYS A 167 -26.33 24.16 7.99
C LYS A 167 -26.49 23.17 6.84
N LYS A 168 -26.11 23.56 5.64
CA LYS A 168 -26.18 22.71 4.44
C LYS A 168 -25.30 21.47 4.57
N LEU A 169 -24.05 21.63 5.02
CA LEU A 169 -23.12 20.54 5.28
C LEU A 169 -23.64 19.58 6.35
N ALA A 170 -24.16 20.09 7.47
CA ALA A 170 -24.71 19.25 8.53
C ALA A 170 -25.91 18.43 8.05
N LYS A 171 -26.79 19.04 7.22
CA LYS A 171 -27.90 18.32 6.60
C LYS A 171 -27.40 17.22 5.66
N TYR A 172 -26.49 17.57 4.73
CA TYR A 172 -25.90 16.60 3.79
C TYR A 172 -25.23 15.42 4.51
N ALA A 173 -24.43 15.71 5.55
CA ALA A 173 -23.76 14.70 6.36
C ALA A 173 -24.76 13.78 7.09
N ASN A 174 -25.90 14.32 7.55
CA ASN A 174 -26.93 13.53 8.22
C ASN A 174 -27.71 12.65 7.23
N ASP A 175 -28.13 13.23 6.11
CA ASP A 175 -28.96 12.55 5.12
C ASP A 175 -28.21 11.36 4.47
N ASN A 176 -26.89 11.44 4.38
CA ASN A 176 -26.01 10.42 3.78
C ASN A 176 -25.23 9.58 4.80
N GLY A 177 -25.36 9.83 6.10
CA GLY A 177 -24.62 9.07 7.14
C GLY A 177 -23.12 9.42 7.24
N TYR A 178 -22.67 10.52 6.66
CA TYR A 178 -21.26 10.96 6.64
C TYR A 178 -20.89 11.77 7.88
N SER A 179 -20.94 11.14 9.06
CA SER A 179 -20.70 11.82 10.35
C SER A 179 -19.35 12.55 10.44
N TRP A 180 -18.33 12.05 9.75
CA TRP A 180 -16.98 12.62 9.71
C TRP A 180 -16.91 14.02 9.06
N LEU A 181 -17.82 14.34 8.12
CA LEU A 181 -17.89 15.64 7.46
C LEU A 181 -18.26 16.79 8.41
N ARG A 182 -18.94 16.50 9.50
CA ARG A 182 -19.44 17.55 10.41
C ARG A 182 -18.35 18.44 10.99
N ASN A 183 -17.12 17.94 11.06
CA ASN A 183 -15.97 18.70 11.54
C ASN A 183 -15.47 19.72 10.52
N TYR A 184 -15.66 19.46 9.21
CA TYR A 184 -15.18 20.30 8.09
C TYR A 184 -16.11 21.51 7.85
N ASN A 185 -16.26 22.35 8.85
CA ASN A 185 -17.28 23.41 8.93
C ASN A 185 -16.72 24.83 8.75
N CYS A 186 -15.51 24.95 8.20
CA CYS A 186 -14.83 26.19 7.91
C CYS A 186 -14.48 26.28 6.43
N ILE A 187 -14.46 27.49 5.90
CA ILE A 187 -14.04 27.81 4.53
C ILE A 187 -12.84 28.74 4.64
N ASP A 188 -11.79 28.50 3.86
CA ASP A 188 -10.67 29.41 3.71
C ASP A 188 -11.08 30.55 2.77
N GLU A 189 -11.02 31.79 3.27
CA GLU A 189 -11.43 32.96 2.50
C GLU A 189 -10.51 33.28 1.32
N SER A 190 -9.29 32.71 1.32
CA SER A 190 -8.30 32.98 0.27
C SER A 190 -8.54 32.16 -1.00
N ASP A 191 -9.00 30.91 -0.88
CA ASP A 191 -9.15 29.99 -2.00
C ASP A 191 -10.45 29.16 -1.99
N GLY A 192 -11.31 29.38 -0.98
CA GLY A 192 -12.56 28.66 -0.83
C GLY A 192 -12.41 27.22 -0.30
N SER A 193 -11.23 26.76 0.07
CA SER A 193 -10.98 25.41 0.54
C SER A 193 -11.73 25.11 1.84
N VAL A 194 -12.38 23.96 1.89
CA VAL A 194 -13.08 23.49 3.08
C VAL A 194 -12.11 22.85 4.06
N TYR A 195 -12.19 23.22 5.32
CA TYR A 195 -11.30 22.69 6.36
C TYR A 195 -11.99 22.58 7.73
N PHE A 196 -11.34 21.88 8.66
CA PHE A 196 -11.60 21.99 10.09
C PHE A 196 -10.34 22.43 10.82
N ALA A 197 -10.53 23.01 12.02
CA ALA A 197 -9.43 23.49 12.83
C ALA A 197 -9.40 22.76 14.19
N THR A 198 -8.22 22.29 14.59
CA THR A 198 -7.99 21.65 15.89
C THR A 198 -7.20 22.59 16.80
N ASP A 199 -7.66 22.72 18.04
CA ASP A 199 -6.93 23.45 19.09
C ASP A 199 -5.57 22.79 19.36
N LEU A 200 -4.52 23.60 19.50
CA LEU A 200 -3.15 23.14 19.70
C LEU A 200 -2.77 22.98 21.17
N SER A 201 -3.74 23.05 22.10
CA SER A 201 -3.52 22.64 23.48
C SER A 201 -3.46 21.11 23.61
N THR A 202 -2.55 20.63 24.43
CA THR A 202 -2.33 19.18 24.65
C THR A 202 -2.49 18.82 26.12
N PRO A 203 -2.82 17.56 26.46
CA PRO A 203 -2.66 17.06 27.81
C PRO A 203 -1.19 17.23 28.25
N GLY A 204 -0.95 17.86 29.37
CA GLY A 204 0.40 18.08 29.88
C GLY A 204 0.50 19.24 30.85
N LYS A 205 1.70 19.52 31.32
CA LYS A 205 1.95 20.65 32.22
C LYS A 205 1.85 21.98 31.46
N PRO A 206 1.30 23.02 32.09
CA PRO A 206 1.35 24.37 31.54
C PRO A 206 2.78 24.80 31.18
N ARG A 207 2.93 25.42 30.02
CA ARG A 207 4.20 25.98 29.58
C ARG A 207 3.96 27.23 28.74
N THR A 208 4.90 28.14 28.79
CA THR A 208 5.00 29.24 27.83
C THR A 208 5.56 28.71 26.51
N VAL A 209 5.07 29.20 25.41
CA VAL A 209 5.67 29.03 24.07
C VAL A 209 6.27 30.35 23.65
N ASP A 210 7.53 30.36 23.27
CA ASP A 210 8.23 31.55 22.75
C ASP A 210 9.11 31.10 21.58
N ILE A 211 8.66 31.43 20.36
CA ILE A 211 9.29 31.01 19.11
C ILE A 211 9.52 32.25 18.24
N PRO A 212 10.67 32.95 18.44
CA PRO A 212 10.97 34.20 17.75
C PRO A 212 11.00 34.08 16.21
N GLU A 213 11.42 32.92 15.69
CA GLU A 213 11.54 32.65 14.25
C GLU A 213 10.21 32.85 13.49
N ILE A 214 9.10 32.63 14.18
CA ILE A 214 7.75 32.78 13.60
C ILE A 214 6.94 33.89 14.32
N GLY A 215 7.58 34.63 15.21
CA GLY A 215 6.94 35.73 15.96
C GLY A 215 5.85 35.26 16.92
N LEU A 216 5.95 34.02 17.45
CA LEU A 216 4.91 33.42 18.29
C LEU A 216 5.28 33.48 19.77
N HIS A 217 4.40 34.11 20.56
CA HIS A 217 4.42 34.08 22.02
C HIS A 217 3.04 33.65 22.55
N LEU A 218 3.00 32.64 23.43
CA LEU A 218 1.78 32.17 24.08
C LEU A 218 2.00 31.99 25.58
N ASP A 219 1.10 32.56 26.35
CA ASP A 219 1.07 32.37 27.81
C ASP A 219 0.68 30.91 28.18
N PRO A 220 1.10 30.45 29.35
CA PRO A 220 0.72 29.12 29.84
C PRO A 220 -0.80 28.99 30.02
N LEU A 221 -1.36 27.86 29.62
CA LEU A 221 -2.74 27.54 29.92
C LEU A 221 -2.89 27.12 31.40
N PRO A 222 -4.07 27.32 32.04
CA PRO A 222 -4.27 26.98 33.45
C PRO A 222 -4.05 25.51 33.79
N THR A 223 -4.47 24.59 32.91
CA THR A 223 -4.52 23.14 33.19
C THR A 223 -3.98 22.26 32.07
N ARG A 224 -3.51 22.82 30.96
CA ARG A 224 -3.05 22.10 29.77
C ARG A 224 -1.71 22.66 29.31
N GLY A 225 -0.98 21.86 28.53
CA GLY A 225 0.20 22.30 27.80
C GLY A 225 -0.15 22.78 26.38
N TRP A 226 0.82 23.32 25.71
CA TRP A 226 0.81 23.58 24.27
C TRP A 226 1.52 22.47 23.50
N SER A 227 1.21 22.31 22.23
CA SER A 227 1.96 21.47 21.29
C SER A 227 3.44 21.82 21.27
N SER A 228 4.29 20.96 20.69
CA SER A 228 5.74 21.21 20.62
C SER A 228 6.06 22.43 19.75
N ASP A 229 7.20 23.07 20.01
CA ASP A 229 7.67 24.22 19.22
C ASP A 229 7.89 23.83 17.75
N VAL A 230 8.44 22.64 17.51
CA VAL A 230 8.60 22.06 16.18
C VAL A 230 7.25 22.02 15.44
N ARG A 231 6.19 21.60 16.12
CA ARG A 231 4.85 21.54 15.51
C ARG A 231 4.30 22.92 15.14
N PHE A 232 4.55 23.95 15.93
CA PHE A 232 4.17 25.32 15.60
C PHE A 232 4.93 25.84 14.38
N ILE A 233 6.23 25.58 14.29
CA ILE A 233 7.09 25.97 13.15
C ILE A 233 6.62 25.27 11.87
N GLU A 234 6.38 23.96 11.92
CA GLU A 234 5.83 23.19 10.78
C GLU A 234 4.53 23.78 10.27
N LEU A 235 3.55 23.98 11.18
CA LEU A 235 2.25 24.52 10.82
C LEU A 235 2.32 25.95 10.26
N HIS A 236 3.23 26.77 10.79
CA HIS A 236 3.48 28.11 10.26
C HIS A 236 4.04 28.07 8.84
N ASN A 237 5.08 27.27 8.62
CA ASN A 237 5.72 27.12 7.32
C ASN A 237 4.74 26.55 6.26
N ASP A 238 3.87 25.64 6.66
CA ASP A 238 2.83 25.05 5.81
C ASP A 238 1.61 25.96 5.64
N ARG A 239 1.58 27.15 6.25
CA ARG A 239 0.44 28.09 6.29
C ARG A 239 -0.83 27.48 6.88
N ARG A 240 -0.66 26.60 7.87
CA ARG A 240 -1.75 25.86 8.56
C ARG A 240 -1.95 26.28 10.01
N LEU A 241 -1.23 27.29 10.47
CA LEU A 241 -1.38 27.88 11.79
C LEU A 241 -2.31 29.07 11.70
N ILE A 242 -3.46 29.01 12.36
CA ILE A 242 -4.40 30.13 12.47
C ILE A 242 -4.69 30.45 13.93
N PHE A 243 -5.16 31.70 14.15
CA PHE A 243 -5.54 32.17 15.48
C PHE A 243 -7.01 32.52 15.53
N ARG A 244 -7.70 32.08 16.60
CA ARG A 244 -9.07 32.45 16.93
C ARG A 244 -9.11 32.86 18.40
N ASP A 245 -9.56 34.08 18.65
CA ASP A 245 -9.61 34.65 20.00
C ASP A 245 -8.29 34.49 20.77
N GLY A 246 -7.17 34.73 20.08
CA GLY A 246 -5.81 34.58 20.65
C GLY A 246 -5.30 33.17 20.85
N ARG A 247 -6.08 32.14 20.49
CA ARG A 247 -5.68 30.73 20.58
C ARG A 247 -5.23 30.17 19.23
N PRO A 248 -4.15 29.36 19.21
CA PRO A 248 -3.65 28.76 18.00
C PRO A 248 -4.43 27.48 17.64
N TYR A 249 -4.70 27.31 16.36
CA TYR A 249 -5.34 26.14 15.77
C TYR A 249 -4.56 25.65 14.56
N ALA A 250 -4.59 24.32 14.33
CA ALA A 250 -4.09 23.70 13.11
C ALA A 250 -5.21 23.50 12.10
N ILE A 251 -4.98 23.90 10.84
CA ILE A 251 -5.89 23.63 9.71
C ILE A 251 -5.69 22.18 9.20
N HIS A 252 -6.83 21.53 8.92
CA HIS A 252 -6.89 20.23 8.24
C HIS A 252 -7.87 20.35 7.07
N TYR A 253 -7.35 20.34 5.85
CA TYR A 253 -8.17 20.49 4.65
C TYR A 253 -8.97 19.22 4.33
N LEU A 254 -10.20 19.41 3.82
CA LEU A 254 -11.08 18.33 3.41
C LEU A 254 -10.46 17.48 2.27
N SER A 255 -9.73 18.10 1.36
CA SER A 255 -9.02 17.44 0.27
C SER A 255 -7.94 16.45 0.75
N GLU A 256 -7.52 16.56 2.00
CA GLU A 256 -6.51 15.71 2.63
C GLU A 256 -7.11 14.73 3.64
N ALA A 257 -8.45 14.65 3.70
CA ALA A 257 -9.13 13.73 4.61
C ALA A 257 -8.69 12.28 4.37
N GLU A 258 -8.35 11.58 5.46
CA GLU A 258 -7.86 10.21 5.43
C GLU A 258 -8.73 9.28 6.28
N ASP A 259 -8.77 8.02 5.87
CA ASP A 259 -9.32 6.92 6.65
C ASP A 259 -8.26 5.86 6.96
N SER A 260 -8.56 5.00 7.90
CA SER A 260 -7.82 3.74 8.05
C SER A 260 -8.11 2.83 6.86
N ALA A 261 -7.11 2.09 6.39
CA ALA A 261 -7.26 1.16 5.29
C ALA A 261 -8.34 0.10 5.61
N PRO A 262 -9.40 -0.05 4.78
CA PRO A 262 -10.42 -1.06 4.98
C PRO A 262 -9.87 -2.46 4.72
N SER A 263 -10.37 -3.47 5.45
CA SER A 263 -9.93 -4.85 5.27
C SER A 263 -10.49 -5.53 4.02
N ILE A 264 -11.57 -5.01 3.43
CA ILE A 264 -12.16 -5.52 2.20
C ILE A 264 -11.80 -4.57 1.07
N LEU A 265 -11.10 -5.09 0.07
CA LEU A 265 -10.59 -4.31 -1.05
C LEU A 265 -11.36 -4.66 -2.33
N ASP A 266 -11.73 -3.64 -3.09
CA ASP A 266 -12.49 -3.80 -4.34
C ASP A 266 -11.55 -3.98 -5.56
N PHE A 267 -10.62 -4.94 -5.46
CA PHE A 267 -9.75 -5.33 -6.55
C PHE A 267 -10.08 -6.74 -7.00
N TYR A 268 -10.17 -6.93 -8.33
CA TYR A 268 -10.47 -8.22 -8.94
C TYR A 268 -9.20 -8.80 -9.56
N SER A 269 -8.93 -10.09 -9.32
CA SER A 269 -7.74 -10.80 -9.84
C SER A 269 -7.58 -10.69 -11.36
N ARG A 270 -8.70 -10.69 -12.12
CA ARG A 270 -8.69 -10.53 -13.59
C ARG A 270 -8.05 -9.25 -14.10
N GLN A 271 -7.99 -8.19 -13.27
CA GLN A 271 -7.39 -6.91 -13.66
C GLN A 271 -5.89 -7.07 -14.00
N GLY A 272 -5.21 -8.05 -13.41
CA GLY A 272 -3.82 -8.35 -13.76
C GLY A 272 -3.64 -8.79 -15.22
N ASN A 273 -4.59 -9.57 -15.75
CA ASN A 273 -4.58 -9.95 -17.18
C ASN A 273 -4.86 -8.74 -18.09
N GLU A 274 -5.73 -7.82 -17.66
CA GLU A 274 -5.98 -6.57 -18.39
C GLU A 274 -4.72 -5.68 -18.40
N ASP A 275 -3.95 -5.66 -17.31
CA ASP A 275 -2.67 -4.93 -17.24
C ASP A 275 -1.65 -5.52 -18.21
N MET A 276 -1.52 -6.86 -18.29
CA MET A 276 -0.66 -7.54 -19.28
C MET A 276 -1.10 -7.24 -20.72
N LYS A 277 -2.40 -7.27 -20.97
CA LYS A 277 -2.95 -6.97 -22.31
C LYS A 277 -2.64 -5.54 -22.75
N ARG A 278 -2.72 -4.55 -21.86
CA ARG A 278 -2.33 -3.16 -22.16
C ARG A 278 -0.86 -3.02 -22.58
N LEU A 279 0.00 -3.91 -22.13
CA LEU A 279 1.40 -3.97 -22.50
C LEU A 279 1.66 -4.81 -23.77
N GLY A 280 0.63 -5.46 -24.34
CA GLY A 280 0.75 -6.41 -25.45
C GLY A 280 1.44 -7.72 -25.03
N LEU A 281 1.29 -8.12 -23.75
CA LEU A 281 1.86 -9.32 -23.13
C LEU A 281 0.78 -10.28 -22.63
N ASP A 282 -0.40 -10.21 -23.20
CA ASP A 282 -1.52 -11.09 -22.85
C ASP A 282 -1.21 -12.56 -23.15
N GLY A 283 -1.63 -13.43 -22.26
CA GLY A 283 -1.55 -14.89 -22.42
C GLY A 283 -0.19 -15.53 -22.10
N ILE A 284 0.88 -14.76 -21.82
CA ILE A 284 2.21 -15.30 -21.51
C ILE A 284 2.42 -15.67 -20.02
N PHE A 285 1.47 -15.34 -19.16
CA PHE A 285 1.51 -15.64 -17.73
C PHE A 285 0.11 -15.85 -17.18
N ASP A 286 -0.12 -16.91 -16.39
CA ASP A 286 -1.47 -17.38 -16.04
C ASP A 286 -2.23 -16.42 -15.10
N THR A 287 -1.57 -15.93 -14.06
CA THR A 287 -2.23 -15.19 -12.96
C THR A 287 -1.43 -13.98 -12.49
N PRO A 288 -1.21 -12.97 -13.36
CA PRO A 288 -0.52 -11.76 -12.95
C PRO A 288 -1.36 -11.00 -11.91
N LYS A 289 -0.73 -10.48 -10.86
CA LYS A 289 -1.44 -9.68 -9.85
C LYS A 289 -1.81 -8.29 -10.40
N PRO A 290 -2.99 -7.76 -9.99
CA PRO A 290 -3.45 -6.43 -10.40
C PRO A 290 -2.49 -5.33 -9.94
N VAL A 291 -2.03 -4.51 -10.87
CA VAL A 291 -1.10 -3.40 -10.59
C VAL A 291 -1.73 -2.38 -9.63
N ASN A 292 -3.00 -2.05 -9.81
CA ASN A 292 -3.69 -1.09 -8.93
C ASN A 292 -3.81 -1.59 -7.48
N MET A 293 -3.97 -2.89 -7.25
CA MET A 293 -3.94 -3.47 -5.90
C MET A 293 -2.56 -3.29 -5.26
N LEU A 294 -1.50 -3.57 -6.01
CA LEU A 294 -0.13 -3.43 -5.52
C LEU A 294 0.22 -1.95 -5.27
N LYS A 295 -0.22 -1.03 -6.12
CA LYS A 295 -0.11 0.42 -5.90
C LYS A 295 -0.81 0.85 -4.61
N TYR A 296 -2.01 0.32 -4.37
CA TYR A 296 -2.75 0.57 -3.14
C TYR A 296 -1.95 0.13 -1.90
N LEU A 297 -1.40 -1.10 -1.90
CA LEU A 297 -0.56 -1.59 -0.80
C LEU A 297 0.68 -0.72 -0.57
N LEU A 298 1.34 -0.26 -1.63
CA LEU A 298 2.48 0.67 -1.54
C LEU A 298 2.08 2.04 -0.97
N ARG A 299 0.88 2.52 -1.29
CA ARG A 299 0.38 3.84 -0.86
C ARG A 299 -0.01 3.89 0.60
N ILE A 300 -0.76 2.87 1.07
CA ILE A 300 -1.30 2.85 2.45
C ILE A 300 -0.21 2.85 3.51
N THR A 301 1.00 2.40 3.19
CA THR A 301 2.14 2.41 4.12
C THR A 301 2.66 3.82 4.41
N GLY A 302 2.31 4.82 3.59
CA GLY A 302 2.84 6.18 3.71
C GLY A 302 4.34 6.32 3.39
N ILE A 303 5.05 5.23 3.09
CA ILE A 303 6.50 5.22 2.80
C ILE A 303 6.75 5.95 1.48
N LYS A 304 7.65 6.94 1.51
CA LYS A 304 7.99 7.78 0.35
C LYS A 304 9.30 7.37 -0.33
N GLU A 305 10.23 6.81 0.43
CA GLU A 305 11.55 6.38 -0.04
C GLU A 305 12.00 5.09 0.65
N GLY A 306 12.84 4.33 0.00
CA GLY A 306 13.41 3.11 0.55
C GLY A 306 13.38 1.94 -0.42
N ILE A 307 13.72 0.76 0.08
CA ILE A 307 13.79 -0.47 -0.70
C ILE A 307 12.48 -1.24 -0.55
N VAL A 308 11.89 -1.64 -1.68
CA VAL A 308 10.75 -2.56 -1.74
C VAL A 308 11.18 -3.86 -2.40
N MET A 309 10.67 -5.00 -1.96
CA MET A 309 11.15 -6.31 -2.42
C MET A 309 9.99 -7.26 -2.73
N ASP A 310 10.13 -8.00 -3.84
CA ASP A 310 9.31 -9.15 -4.16
C ASP A 310 10.22 -10.34 -4.54
N PHE A 311 10.23 -11.36 -3.69
CA PHE A 311 11.05 -12.54 -3.94
C PHE A 311 10.27 -13.73 -4.54
N PHE A 312 9.06 -13.47 -5.03
CA PHE A 312 8.27 -14.33 -5.92
C PHE A 312 7.79 -13.49 -7.10
N ALA A 313 8.73 -12.82 -7.79
CA ALA A 313 8.44 -11.72 -8.70
C ALA A 313 7.47 -12.08 -9.86
N GLY A 314 7.40 -13.34 -10.27
CA GLY A 314 6.51 -13.82 -11.32
C GLY A 314 6.63 -12.98 -12.60
N SER A 315 5.52 -12.40 -13.05
CA SER A 315 5.51 -11.54 -14.24
C SER A 315 6.00 -10.10 -14.00
N GLY A 316 6.42 -9.73 -12.78
CA GLY A 316 6.92 -8.38 -12.48
C GLY A 316 5.86 -7.32 -12.20
N SER A 317 4.64 -7.71 -11.82
CA SER A 317 3.55 -6.78 -11.48
C SER A 317 3.93 -5.80 -10.38
N PHE A 318 4.69 -6.25 -9.38
CA PHE A 318 5.10 -5.41 -8.25
C PHE A 318 6.09 -4.31 -8.68
N CYS A 319 7.02 -4.62 -9.58
CA CYS A 319 7.92 -3.61 -10.14
C CYS A 319 7.16 -2.56 -10.95
N GLN A 320 6.21 -2.97 -11.81
CA GLN A 320 5.36 -2.02 -12.53
C GLN A 320 4.60 -1.11 -11.56
N ALA A 321 3.99 -1.67 -10.51
CA ALA A 321 3.28 -0.90 -9.50
C ALA A 321 4.20 0.11 -8.79
N THR A 322 5.44 -0.28 -8.48
CA THR A 322 6.44 0.58 -7.85
C THR A 322 6.86 1.73 -8.77
N GLU A 323 7.11 1.45 -10.05
CA GLU A 323 7.46 2.46 -11.06
C GLU A 323 6.35 3.49 -11.26
N GLU A 324 5.09 3.01 -11.35
CA GLU A 324 3.93 3.89 -11.49
C GLU A 324 3.72 4.76 -10.24
N VAL A 325 3.82 4.19 -9.04
CA VAL A 325 3.69 4.93 -7.77
C VAL A 325 4.81 5.97 -7.62
N ASN A 326 6.04 5.65 -8.01
CA ASN A 326 7.13 6.63 -8.02
C ASN A 326 6.81 7.83 -8.90
N LYS A 327 6.28 7.59 -10.11
CA LYS A 327 5.91 8.65 -11.06
C LYS A 327 4.69 9.46 -10.62
N GLU A 328 3.64 8.78 -10.16
CA GLU A 328 2.37 9.40 -9.82
C GLU A 328 2.42 10.18 -8.50
N ASP A 329 3.12 9.66 -7.50
CA ASP A 329 3.11 10.16 -6.13
C ASP A 329 4.44 10.85 -5.76
N ASN A 330 5.37 11.02 -6.72
CA ASN A 330 6.72 11.57 -6.51
C ASN A 330 7.47 10.85 -5.37
N LYS A 331 7.44 9.51 -5.39
CA LYS A 331 8.17 8.67 -4.43
C LYS A 331 9.53 8.24 -5.01
N ASN A 332 10.42 7.77 -4.13
CA ASN A 332 11.74 7.26 -4.48
C ASN A 332 11.94 5.83 -3.92
N LEU A 333 11.16 4.88 -4.44
CA LEU A 333 11.23 3.48 -4.05
C LEU A 333 12.15 2.72 -5.00
N GLN A 334 13.13 1.99 -4.46
CA GLN A 334 14.02 1.08 -5.20
C GLN A 334 13.45 -0.33 -5.16
N CYS A 335 13.38 -1.02 -6.29
CA CYS A 335 12.76 -2.33 -6.38
C CYS A 335 13.81 -3.45 -6.41
N LEU A 336 13.65 -4.45 -5.53
CA LEU A 336 14.41 -5.70 -5.56
C LEU A 336 13.48 -6.86 -5.93
N LEU A 337 13.82 -7.57 -6.99
CA LEU A 337 13.07 -8.74 -7.45
C LEU A 337 13.94 -9.99 -7.38
N ILE A 338 13.35 -11.10 -6.94
CA ILE A 338 13.98 -12.41 -7.07
C ILE A 338 13.01 -13.33 -7.80
N GLN A 339 13.50 -13.96 -8.87
CA GLN A 339 12.72 -14.89 -9.68
C GLN A 339 13.48 -16.17 -9.92
N LEU A 340 12.82 -17.32 -9.68
CA LEU A 340 13.35 -18.62 -10.03
C LEU A 340 13.52 -18.73 -11.55
N ASP A 341 14.62 -19.34 -12.00
CA ASP A 341 14.83 -19.67 -13.40
C ASP A 341 13.98 -20.90 -13.77
N GLU A 342 12.76 -20.64 -14.22
CA GLU A 342 11.72 -21.65 -14.46
C GLU A 342 11.20 -21.53 -15.88
N ASN A 343 11.23 -22.66 -16.62
CA ASN A 343 10.70 -22.75 -17.97
C ASN A 343 9.18 -22.89 -17.96
N ILE A 344 8.52 -22.25 -18.93
CA ILE A 344 7.10 -22.47 -19.21
C ILE A 344 6.99 -23.79 -19.99
N ALA A 345 6.08 -24.66 -19.54
CA ALA A 345 5.93 -26.00 -20.12
C ALA A 345 5.49 -25.94 -21.60
N GLU A 346 6.15 -26.72 -22.44
CA GLU A 346 5.74 -26.90 -23.84
C GLU A 346 4.30 -27.42 -23.96
N GLY A 347 3.59 -26.96 -25.00
CA GLY A 347 2.19 -27.32 -25.25
C GLY A 347 1.20 -26.61 -24.32
N THR A 348 1.62 -25.59 -23.57
CA THR A 348 0.72 -24.66 -22.89
C THR A 348 0.44 -23.44 -23.76
N GLU A 349 -0.72 -22.80 -23.58
CA GLU A 349 -1.08 -21.57 -24.28
C GLU A 349 -0.03 -20.46 -24.03
N ALA A 350 0.49 -20.37 -22.80
CA ALA A 350 1.51 -19.41 -22.45
C ALA A 350 2.84 -19.64 -23.19
N TYR A 351 3.23 -20.90 -23.41
CA TYR A 351 4.42 -21.24 -24.20
C TYR A 351 4.29 -20.79 -25.65
N ASP A 352 3.17 -21.15 -26.31
CA ASP A 352 2.92 -20.80 -27.68
C ASP A 352 2.87 -19.29 -27.86
N ARG A 353 2.22 -18.59 -26.93
CA ARG A 353 2.09 -17.15 -26.95
C ARG A 353 3.45 -16.44 -26.74
N CYS A 354 4.34 -16.97 -25.91
CA CYS A 354 5.72 -16.47 -25.77
C CYS A 354 6.44 -16.57 -27.13
N LYS A 355 6.35 -17.71 -27.80
CA LYS A 355 6.99 -17.92 -29.12
C LYS A 355 6.45 -16.94 -30.17
N GLU A 356 5.13 -16.70 -30.23
CA GLU A 356 4.50 -15.73 -31.12
C GLU A 356 5.03 -14.30 -30.91
N LEU A 357 5.28 -13.92 -29.64
CA LEU A 357 5.79 -12.62 -29.27
C LEU A 357 7.31 -12.50 -29.36
N GLY A 358 8.03 -13.59 -29.72
CA GLY A 358 9.49 -13.62 -29.76
C GLY A 358 10.15 -13.55 -28.38
N ILE A 359 9.41 -13.98 -27.34
CA ILE A 359 9.89 -14.03 -25.94
C ILE A 359 10.32 -15.47 -25.65
N GLU A 360 11.47 -15.65 -24.97
CA GLU A 360 11.89 -16.97 -24.51
C GLU A 360 10.85 -17.53 -23.52
N PRO A 361 10.35 -18.80 -23.69
CA PRO A 361 9.33 -19.36 -22.82
C PRO A 361 9.87 -19.73 -21.44
N ASN A 362 10.27 -18.74 -20.66
CA ASN A 362 10.63 -18.87 -19.24
C ASN A 362 10.16 -17.66 -18.45
N ILE A 363 9.95 -17.81 -17.16
CA ILE A 363 9.40 -16.77 -16.31
C ILE A 363 10.33 -15.54 -16.23
N PRO A 364 11.68 -15.68 -16.15
CA PRO A 364 12.57 -14.52 -16.21
C PRO A 364 12.42 -13.67 -17.47
N ALA A 365 12.23 -14.28 -18.64
CA ALA A 365 12.05 -13.54 -19.89
C ALA A 365 10.70 -12.82 -19.97
N VAL A 366 9.65 -13.41 -19.39
CA VAL A 366 8.33 -12.75 -19.20
C VAL A 366 8.48 -11.53 -18.31
N LEU A 367 9.14 -11.67 -17.15
CA LEU A 367 9.47 -10.59 -16.24
C LEU A 367 10.20 -9.45 -16.97
N GLU A 368 11.31 -9.77 -17.63
CA GLU A 368 12.13 -8.82 -18.34
C GLU A 368 11.34 -8.07 -19.44
N SER A 369 10.50 -8.79 -20.17
CA SER A 369 9.64 -8.20 -21.20
C SER A 369 8.69 -7.17 -20.63
N ARG A 370 8.11 -7.43 -19.45
CA ARG A 370 7.26 -6.47 -18.75
C ARG A 370 8.05 -5.25 -18.30
N LEU A 371 9.21 -5.42 -17.67
CA LEU A 371 10.06 -4.31 -17.23
C LEU A 371 10.43 -3.38 -18.38
N LYS A 372 10.79 -3.94 -19.54
CA LYS A 372 11.07 -3.19 -20.77
C LYS A 372 9.85 -2.39 -21.24
N LYS A 373 8.67 -3.01 -21.27
CA LYS A 373 7.43 -2.34 -21.73
C LYS A 373 6.99 -1.21 -20.80
N VAL A 374 7.24 -1.33 -19.50
CA VAL A 374 6.94 -0.30 -18.49
C VAL A 374 7.98 0.84 -18.54
N GLY A 375 9.14 0.63 -19.18
CA GLY A 375 10.24 1.59 -19.22
C GLY A 375 10.97 1.70 -17.89
N CYS A 376 11.05 0.58 -17.16
CA CYS A 376 11.83 0.47 -15.95
C CYS A 376 13.31 0.31 -16.29
N ASP A 377 14.17 1.04 -15.59
CA ASP A 377 15.63 0.83 -15.64
C ASP A 377 16.00 -0.29 -14.67
N TYR A 378 16.66 -1.35 -15.15
CA TYR A 378 16.91 -2.55 -14.35
C TYR A 378 18.27 -3.21 -14.66
N GLU A 379 18.81 -3.89 -13.64
CA GLU A 379 19.99 -4.75 -13.74
C GLU A 379 19.62 -6.20 -13.39
N ILE A 380 20.15 -7.17 -14.13
CA ILE A 380 19.94 -8.60 -13.90
C ILE A 380 21.21 -9.24 -13.34
N PHE A 381 21.06 -9.96 -12.22
CA PHE A 381 22.09 -10.77 -11.56
C PHE A 381 21.72 -12.26 -11.64
N LYS A 382 22.67 -13.11 -12.08
CA LYS A 382 22.51 -14.56 -12.19
C LYS A 382 23.40 -15.28 -11.20
#